data_8a9ed2178715fba8d69dd03e21c6ac72
#
_entry.id   8a9ed2178715fba8d69dd03e21c6ac72
#
_cell.length_a   1.000
_cell.length_b   1.000
_cell.length_c   1.000
_cell.angle_alpha   90.00
_cell.angle_beta   90.00
_cell.angle_gamma   90.00
#
_symmetry.space_group_name_H-M   'P 1'
#
loop_
_entity.id
_entity.type
_entity.pdbx_description
1 polymer ?
#
loop_
_entity_poly.entity_id
_entity_poly.type
_entity_poly.pdbx_seq_one_letter_code
_entity_poly.pdbx_strand_id
1 'polypeptide(L)'
;MKIIPILLSCGITGFESPATEYKELGLSLDQLLIAHPNATFIGVANGHSMQDVGIFDGDLLIVDRSEPVTNGCVVIACYNGDFICKAIDRDKGELVSAGQGIKPIKITPEDKIQFEGVVTRSIRMHKPSTLLNFH
;
A
#
# COMPACT_ATOMS: atom_id res chain seq x y z
N MET A 1 -20.31 -10.10 4.79
CA MET A 1 -19.86 -8.88 5.50
C MET A 1 -20.59 -7.68 4.94
N LYS A 2 -21.05 -6.82 5.81
CA LYS A 2 -21.73 -5.58 5.39
C LYS A 2 -20.73 -4.44 5.39
N ILE A 3 -20.72 -3.63 4.33
CA ILE A 3 -19.91 -2.41 4.27
C ILE A 3 -20.84 -1.24 4.52
N ILE A 4 -20.70 -0.65 5.70
CA ILE A 4 -21.52 0.49 6.14
C ILE A 4 -20.54 1.63 6.41
N PRO A 5 -20.52 2.68 5.55
CA PRO A 5 -19.60 3.79 5.73
C PRO A 5 -20.08 4.71 6.85
N ILE A 6 -19.40 4.62 7.97
CA ILE A 6 -19.70 5.43 9.16
C ILE A 6 -18.50 6.32 9.45
N LEU A 7 -18.73 7.61 9.63
CA LEU A 7 -17.68 8.52 10.07
C LEU A 7 -17.41 8.31 11.55
N LEU A 8 -16.15 8.02 11.86
CA LEU A 8 -15.69 7.83 13.22
C LEU A 8 -14.65 8.90 13.54
N SER A 9 -14.83 9.61 14.65
CA SER A 9 -13.84 10.58 15.08
C SER A 9 -12.68 9.90 15.77
N CYS A 10 -11.48 10.23 15.35
CA CYS A 10 -10.25 9.85 16.04
C CYS A 10 -9.69 11.00 16.87
N GLY A 11 -10.45 12.11 16.97
CA GLY A 11 -10.09 13.27 17.77
C GLY A 11 -10.75 13.28 19.15
N ILE A 12 -10.72 14.44 19.79
CA ILE A 12 -11.26 14.63 21.16
C ILE A 12 -12.80 14.63 21.16
N THR A 13 -13.41 15.23 20.11
CA THR A 13 -14.86 15.27 19.96
C THR A 13 -15.29 14.28 18.90
N GLY A 14 -16.29 13.48 19.20
CA GLY A 14 -16.86 12.54 18.24
C GLY A 14 -17.92 13.19 17.36
N PHE A 15 -18.31 12.48 16.33
CA PHE A 15 -19.49 12.83 15.54
C PHE A 15 -20.73 12.37 16.27
N GLU A 16 -21.81 13.16 16.17
CA GLU A 16 -23.10 12.72 16.66
C GLU A 16 -23.50 11.42 15.94
N SER A 17 -24.11 10.51 16.72
CA SER A 17 -24.68 9.31 16.11
C SER A 17 -25.80 9.76 15.16
N PRO A 18 -25.70 9.43 13.86
CA PRO A 18 -26.74 9.84 12.93
C PRO A 18 -28.05 9.18 13.33
N ALA A 19 -29.12 9.97 13.44
CA ALA A 19 -30.46 9.45 13.66
C ALA A 19 -30.99 8.72 12.42
N THR A 20 -30.29 8.85 11.30
CA THR A 20 -30.63 8.20 10.04
C THR A 20 -30.01 6.81 9.97
N GLU A 21 -30.67 5.94 9.27
CA GLU A 21 -30.20 4.60 9.05
C GLU A 21 -28.85 4.57 8.37
N TYR A 22 -27.96 3.67 8.85
CA TYR A 22 -26.72 3.38 8.18
C TYR A 22 -27.05 2.63 6.89
N LYS A 23 -26.67 3.22 5.75
CA LYS A 23 -26.86 2.57 4.47
C LYS A 23 -25.71 1.60 4.21
N GLU A 24 -26.05 0.37 4.00
CA GLU A 24 -25.11 -0.64 3.53
C GLU A 24 -24.77 -0.36 2.06
N LEU A 25 -23.49 -0.37 1.75
CA LEU A 25 -23.05 -0.35 0.37
C LEU A 25 -23.23 -1.74 -0.25
N GLY A 26 -23.78 -1.80 -1.46
CA GLY A 26 -23.90 -3.05 -2.20
C GLY A 26 -22.58 -3.55 -2.77
N LEU A 27 -21.50 -3.43 -1.99
CA LEU A 27 -20.14 -3.80 -2.39
C LEU A 27 -19.57 -4.83 -1.44
N SER A 28 -18.77 -5.74 -1.95
CA SER A 28 -17.88 -6.55 -1.13
C SER A 28 -16.60 -5.76 -0.80
N LEU A 29 -15.86 -6.23 0.20
CA LEU A 29 -14.56 -5.64 0.53
C LEU A 29 -13.60 -5.74 -0.65
N ASP A 30 -13.62 -6.86 -1.37
CA ASP A 30 -12.80 -7.05 -2.56
C ASP A 30 -13.12 -6.01 -3.62
N GLN A 31 -14.39 -5.76 -3.89
CA GLN A 31 -14.81 -4.74 -4.87
C GLN A 31 -14.36 -3.34 -4.47
N LEU A 32 -14.37 -3.06 -3.16
CA LEU A 32 -13.94 -1.76 -2.65
C LEU A 32 -12.43 -1.55 -2.79
N LEU A 33 -11.64 -2.60 -2.55
CA LEU A 33 -10.19 -2.48 -2.41
C LEU A 33 -9.42 -2.91 -3.66
N ILE A 34 -10.01 -3.76 -4.52
CA ILE A 34 -9.31 -4.39 -5.63
C ILE A 34 -10.00 -4.03 -6.93
N ALA A 35 -9.35 -3.16 -7.72
CA ALA A 35 -9.88 -2.72 -9.01
C ALA A 35 -9.67 -3.78 -10.10
N HIS A 36 -8.56 -4.50 -10.06
CA HIS A 36 -8.17 -5.47 -11.09
C HIS A 36 -7.84 -6.82 -10.46
N PRO A 37 -8.86 -7.67 -10.17
CA PRO A 37 -8.62 -8.91 -9.41
C PRO A 37 -7.61 -9.86 -10.05
N ASN A 38 -7.57 -9.92 -11.38
CA ASN A 38 -6.68 -10.85 -12.09
C ASN A 38 -5.23 -10.33 -12.19
N ALA A 39 -5.00 -9.09 -11.80
CA ALA A 39 -3.68 -8.46 -11.86
C ALA A 39 -3.20 -7.97 -10.49
N THR A 40 -3.86 -8.38 -9.43
CA THR A 40 -3.59 -7.90 -8.08
C THR A 40 -3.09 -9.02 -7.19
N PHE A 41 -2.06 -8.73 -6.40
CA PHE A 41 -1.57 -9.64 -5.37
C PHE A 41 -1.34 -8.88 -4.07
N ILE A 42 -1.15 -9.62 -2.99
CA ILE A 42 -0.88 -9.07 -1.68
C ILE A 42 0.58 -9.33 -1.32
N GLY A 43 1.29 -8.26 -0.95
CA GLY A 43 2.61 -8.35 -0.33
C GLY A 43 2.54 -8.00 1.14
N VAL A 44 3.58 -8.29 1.87
CA VAL A 44 3.74 -7.91 3.28
C VAL A 44 4.96 -7.02 3.38
N ALA A 45 4.77 -5.82 3.95
CA ALA A 45 5.86 -4.88 4.13
C ALA A 45 6.83 -5.38 5.21
N ASN A 46 8.11 -5.33 4.89
CA ASN A 46 9.17 -5.68 5.82
C ASN A 46 10.12 -4.50 5.92
N GLY A 47 10.23 -3.93 7.10
CA GLY A 47 11.10 -2.80 7.37
C GLY A 47 10.37 -1.47 7.50
N HIS A 48 11.14 -0.39 7.62
CA HIS A 48 10.64 0.92 8.03
C HIS A 48 10.89 2.02 6.99
N SER A 49 11.31 1.66 5.78
CA SER A 49 11.77 2.63 4.79
C SER A 49 10.67 3.47 4.15
N MET A 50 9.39 3.14 4.37
CA MET A 50 8.25 3.80 3.76
C MET A 50 7.26 4.37 4.78
N GLN A 51 7.73 4.66 6.00
CA GLN A 51 6.86 5.14 7.08
C GLN A 51 6.22 6.51 6.78
N ASP A 52 6.91 7.37 6.05
CA ASP A 52 6.41 8.72 5.75
C ASP A 52 5.22 8.71 4.78
N VAL A 53 4.99 7.62 4.07
CA VAL A 53 3.77 7.43 3.27
C VAL A 53 2.77 6.51 3.97
N GLY A 54 2.98 6.22 5.26
CA GLY A 54 2.05 5.45 6.06
C GLY A 54 2.17 3.94 5.91
N ILE A 55 3.25 3.43 5.35
CA ILE A 55 3.51 1.99 5.23
C ILE A 55 4.48 1.60 6.32
N PHE A 56 4.05 0.69 7.19
CA PHE A 56 4.82 0.22 8.34
C PHE A 56 5.11 -1.26 8.23
N ASP A 57 6.12 -1.71 8.97
CA ASP A 57 6.49 -3.11 9.03
C ASP A 57 5.27 -3.99 9.35
N GLY A 58 5.07 -5.06 8.58
CA GLY A 58 3.94 -5.98 8.76
C GLY A 58 2.66 -5.58 8.04
N ASP A 59 2.58 -4.39 7.45
CA ASP A 59 1.41 -3.98 6.69
C ASP A 59 1.19 -4.87 5.47
N LEU A 60 -0.07 -5.14 5.17
CA LEU A 60 -0.45 -5.78 3.91
C LEU A 60 -0.49 -4.74 2.81
N LEU A 61 0.13 -5.05 1.69
CA LEU A 61 0.17 -4.17 0.53
C LEU A 61 -0.66 -4.77 -0.60
N ILE A 62 -1.63 -4.03 -1.08
CA ILE A 62 -2.39 -4.40 -2.27
C ILE A 62 -1.65 -3.85 -3.46
N VAL A 63 -1.13 -4.75 -4.31
CA VAL A 63 -0.26 -4.43 -5.42
C VAL A 63 -0.98 -4.77 -6.72
N ASP A 64 -1.17 -3.76 -7.56
CA ASP A 64 -1.89 -3.87 -8.81
C ASP A 64 -0.92 -3.76 -9.99
N ARG A 65 -0.80 -4.83 -10.76
CA ARG A 65 0.08 -4.88 -11.92
C ARG A 65 -0.46 -4.11 -13.12
N SER A 66 -1.77 -3.88 -13.14
CA SER A 66 -2.43 -3.15 -14.24
C SER A 66 -2.36 -1.64 -14.10
N GLU A 67 -2.04 -1.14 -12.90
CA GLU A 67 -1.90 0.29 -12.70
C GLU A 67 -0.66 0.82 -13.40
N PRO A 68 -0.79 1.93 -14.14
CA PRO A 68 0.38 2.55 -14.75
C PRO A 68 1.32 3.12 -13.69
N VAL A 69 2.61 2.96 -13.92
CA VAL A 69 3.64 3.53 -13.07
C VAL A 69 3.77 5.02 -13.41
N THR A 70 3.31 5.86 -12.50
CA THR A 70 3.42 7.32 -12.65
C THR A 70 4.42 7.88 -11.65
N ASN A 71 4.87 9.11 -11.90
CA ASN A 71 5.83 9.75 -11.00
C ASN A 71 5.24 9.90 -9.59
N GLY A 72 6.01 9.55 -8.58
CA GLY A 72 5.60 9.64 -7.18
C GLY A 72 4.82 8.46 -6.65
N CYS A 73 4.39 7.50 -7.49
CA CYS A 73 3.66 6.35 -6.98
C CYS A 73 4.60 5.39 -6.23
N VAL A 74 4.00 4.62 -5.31
CA VAL A 74 4.72 3.58 -4.58
C VAL A 74 4.65 2.29 -5.40
N VAL A 75 5.79 1.71 -5.67
CA VAL A 75 5.91 0.52 -6.51
C VAL A 75 6.56 -0.62 -5.76
N ILE A 76 6.23 -1.83 -6.17
CA ILE A 76 7.02 -3.02 -5.85
C ILE A 76 7.86 -3.31 -7.07
N ALA A 77 9.15 -3.46 -6.86
CA ALA A 77 10.10 -3.76 -7.91
C ALA A 77 11.02 -4.90 -7.49
N CYS A 78 11.41 -5.72 -8.45
CA CYS A 78 12.53 -6.64 -8.29
C CYS A 78 13.77 -5.90 -8.76
N TYR A 79 14.64 -5.55 -7.83
CA TYR A 79 15.85 -4.76 -8.07
C TYR A 79 17.06 -5.61 -7.72
N ASN A 80 17.83 -5.96 -8.76
CA ASN A 80 19.03 -6.80 -8.61
C ASN A 80 18.77 -8.07 -7.79
N GLY A 81 17.61 -8.71 -8.01
CA GLY A 81 17.22 -9.94 -7.35
C GLY A 81 16.42 -9.80 -6.06
N ASP A 82 16.29 -8.59 -5.52
CA ASP A 82 15.54 -8.33 -4.30
C ASP A 82 14.22 -7.61 -4.58
N PHE A 83 13.15 -8.04 -3.92
CA PHE A 83 11.88 -7.32 -3.96
C PHE A 83 11.94 -6.14 -3.00
N ILE A 84 11.68 -4.96 -3.52
CA ILE A 84 11.70 -3.72 -2.75
C ILE A 84 10.40 -2.92 -2.95
N CYS A 85 10.06 -2.13 -1.94
CA CYS A 85 8.92 -1.21 -1.97
C CYS A 85 9.47 0.22 -1.85
N LYS A 86 9.29 1.00 -2.89
CA LYS A 86 9.83 2.36 -2.97
C LYS A 86 8.90 3.26 -3.75
N ALA A 87 9.00 4.58 -3.53
CA ALA A 87 8.40 5.55 -4.42
C ALA A 87 9.30 5.74 -5.64
N ILE A 88 8.71 6.06 -6.77
CA ILE A 88 9.49 6.31 -7.99
C ILE A 88 9.59 7.80 -8.28
N ASP A 89 10.80 8.27 -8.53
CA ASP A 89 11.07 9.59 -9.09
C ASP A 89 11.59 9.39 -10.52
N ARG A 90 10.69 9.55 -11.49
CA ARG A 90 11.02 9.32 -12.90
C ARG A 90 11.91 10.41 -13.47
N ASP A 91 11.81 11.62 -12.96
CA ASP A 91 12.61 12.76 -13.44
C ASP A 91 14.08 12.56 -13.10
N LYS A 92 14.37 12.03 -11.93
CA LYS A 92 15.73 11.74 -11.48
C LYS A 92 16.18 10.32 -11.77
N GLY A 93 15.27 9.42 -12.19
CA GLY A 93 15.59 8.01 -12.39
C GLY A 93 15.98 7.33 -11.08
N GLU A 94 15.25 7.63 -10.01
CA GLU A 94 15.56 7.13 -8.67
C GLU A 94 14.39 6.38 -8.06
N LEU A 95 14.73 5.40 -7.21
CA LEU A 95 13.80 4.78 -6.28
C LEU A 95 14.01 5.42 -4.91
N VAL A 96 12.94 5.98 -4.35
CA VAL A 96 13.02 6.83 -3.16
C VAL A 96 12.31 6.16 -2.01
N SER A 97 12.98 6.11 -0.86
CA SER A 97 12.36 5.73 0.38
C SER A 97 11.64 6.91 1.00
N ALA A 98 10.52 6.65 1.66
CA ALA A 98 9.76 7.65 2.39
C ALA A 98 9.98 7.46 3.89
N GLY A 99 11.21 7.68 4.31
CA GLY A 99 11.66 7.62 5.69
C GLY A 99 12.90 8.48 5.85
N GLN A 100 13.17 8.89 7.09
CA GLN A 100 14.30 9.78 7.37
C GLN A 100 15.64 9.05 7.22
N GLY A 101 16.59 9.74 6.62
CA GLY A 101 17.99 9.31 6.56
C GLY A 101 18.29 8.22 5.55
N ILE A 102 17.33 7.85 4.71
CA ILE A 102 17.51 6.80 3.70
C ILE A 102 17.78 7.46 2.35
N LYS A 103 18.92 7.11 1.76
CA LYS A 103 19.32 7.68 0.48
C LYS A 103 18.52 7.08 -0.68
N PRO A 104 18.19 7.87 -1.71
CA PRO A 104 17.59 7.35 -2.93
C PRO A 104 18.50 6.34 -3.63
N ILE A 105 17.90 5.39 -4.32
CA ILE A 105 18.61 4.42 -5.16
C ILE A 105 18.52 4.94 -6.60
N LYS A 106 19.66 5.32 -7.18
CA LYS A 106 19.68 5.73 -8.57
C LYS A 106 19.72 4.51 -9.47
N ILE A 107 18.79 4.45 -10.41
CA ILE A 107 18.72 3.36 -11.37
C ILE A 107 19.75 3.65 -12.48
N THR A 108 20.66 2.72 -12.70
CA THR A 108 21.68 2.80 -13.75
C THR A 108 21.41 1.76 -14.86
N PRO A 109 22.00 1.92 -16.05
CA PRO A 109 21.79 0.93 -17.12
C PRO A 109 22.26 -0.49 -16.79
N GLU A 110 23.14 -0.67 -15.82
CA GLU A 110 23.61 -1.98 -15.36
C GLU A 110 22.64 -2.65 -14.40
N ASP A 111 21.71 -1.91 -13.82
CA ASP A 111 20.77 -2.47 -12.87
C ASP A 111 19.73 -3.35 -13.56
N LYS A 112 19.44 -4.47 -12.93
CA LYS A 112 18.34 -5.33 -13.33
C LYS A 112 17.13 -4.95 -12.49
N ILE A 113 16.19 -4.25 -13.13
CA ILE A 113 14.97 -3.82 -12.46
C ILE A 113 13.74 -4.26 -13.24
N GLN A 114 12.77 -4.81 -12.53
CA GLN A 114 11.47 -5.15 -13.07
C GLN A 114 10.39 -4.65 -12.13
N PHE A 115 9.50 -3.81 -12.64
CA PHE A 115 8.37 -3.34 -11.86
C PHE A 115 7.31 -4.44 -11.78
N GLU A 116 6.92 -4.79 -10.56
CA GLU A 116 5.93 -5.85 -10.30
C GLU A 116 4.52 -5.29 -10.14
N GLY A 117 4.38 -4.03 -9.80
CA GLY A 117 3.10 -3.37 -9.67
C GLY A 117 3.15 -2.13 -8.82
N VAL A 118 2.01 -1.45 -8.76
CA VAL A 118 1.81 -0.24 -7.97
C VAL A 118 1.08 -0.60 -6.69
N VAL A 119 1.57 -0.11 -5.57
CA VAL A 119 0.88 -0.24 -4.28
C VAL A 119 -0.29 0.75 -4.30
N THR A 120 -1.50 0.22 -4.31
CA THR A 120 -2.71 1.04 -4.34
C THR A 120 -3.30 1.27 -2.96
N ARG A 121 -3.09 0.33 -2.05
CA ARG A 121 -3.62 0.39 -0.69
C ARG A 121 -2.70 -0.37 0.26
N SER A 122 -2.73 0.02 1.53
CA SER A 122 -2.10 -0.73 2.60
C SER A 122 -3.12 -1.00 3.70
N ILE A 123 -2.96 -2.12 4.38
CA ILE A 123 -3.86 -2.55 5.46
C ILE A 123 -3.01 -2.90 6.66
N ARG A 124 -3.33 -2.31 7.82
CA ARG A 124 -2.64 -2.63 9.07
C ARG A 124 -3.51 -3.50 9.95
N MET A 125 -2.93 -4.59 10.41
CA MET A 125 -3.57 -5.49 11.34
C MET A 125 -3.27 -5.02 12.76
N HIS A 126 -4.30 -4.55 13.49
CA HIS A 126 -4.13 -4.12 14.89
C HIS A 126 -4.12 -5.31 15.86
N LYS A 127 -4.69 -6.42 15.45
CA LYS A 127 -4.53 -7.71 16.13
C LYS A 127 -3.76 -8.66 15.24
N PRO A 128 -2.83 -9.45 15.78
CA PRO A 128 -2.11 -10.43 14.97
C PRO A 128 -3.06 -11.41 14.31
N SER A 129 -2.76 -11.81 13.09
CA SER A 129 -3.50 -12.86 12.37
C SER A 129 -2.68 -14.14 12.37
N THR A 130 -3.34 -15.25 12.68
CA THR A 130 -2.71 -16.57 12.57
C THR A 130 -2.63 -17.05 11.12
N LEU A 131 -3.35 -16.40 10.21
CA LEU A 131 -3.38 -16.77 8.80
C LEU A 131 -2.17 -16.24 8.02
N LEU A 132 -1.52 -15.20 8.53
CA LEU A 132 -0.34 -14.57 7.92
C LEU A 132 0.79 -14.54 8.94
N ASN A 133 1.64 -15.53 8.89
CA ASN A 133 2.80 -15.62 9.76
C ASN A 133 4.06 -15.70 8.89
N PHE A 134 4.73 -14.56 8.74
CA PHE A 134 5.93 -14.40 7.90
C PHE A 134 7.20 -14.16 8.71
N HIS A 135 7.22 -14.63 9.93
CA HIS A 135 8.39 -14.46 10.80
C HIS A 135 9.22 -15.72 10.91
#